data_bc8236d36e287d856987516df78ce0c7
#
_entry.id   bc8236d36e287d856987516df78ce0c7
#
_cell.length_a   1.000
_cell.length_b   1.000
_cell.length_c   1.000
_cell.angle_alpha   90.00
_cell.angle_beta   90.00
_cell.angle_gamma   90.00
#
_symmetry.space_group_name_H-M   'P 1'
#
loop_
_entity.id
_entity.type
_entity.pdbx_description
1 polymer ?
#
loop_
_entity_poly.entity_id
_entity_poly.type
_entity_poly.pdbx_seq_one_letter_code
_entity_poly.pdbx_strand_id
1 'polypeptide(L)'
;MDKTIAIVTGASGGLGREFVKLLSKEKKLSEIWVVARNVQKLQQLAEEFGTKIRPIAKDLSDNVQRKELSAMIAEERAAIQYLINNAGYAKFCSYDDLSVEESINMINLNISAVVALGLYCIPYMKPGSHIINIASQASFQPLPYQNIY
;
A
#
# COMPACT_ATOMS: atom_id res chain seq x y z
N MET A 1 8.57 -9.04 -23.75
CA MET A 1 7.50 -9.40 -22.77
C MET A 1 7.10 -8.12 -22.08
N ASP A 2 5.80 -7.87 -21.98
CA ASP A 2 5.31 -6.70 -21.25
C ASP A 2 5.76 -6.80 -19.78
N LYS A 3 6.29 -5.72 -19.24
CA LYS A 3 6.69 -5.64 -17.84
C LYS A 3 5.48 -5.89 -16.94
N THR A 4 5.60 -6.82 -15.98
CA THR A 4 4.53 -7.18 -15.05
C THR A 4 4.99 -6.85 -13.64
N ILE A 5 4.18 -6.08 -12.90
CA ILE A 5 4.53 -5.59 -11.57
C ILE A 5 3.50 -5.98 -10.50
N ALA A 6 3.96 -5.95 -9.25
CA ALA A 6 3.13 -5.90 -8.07
C ALA A 6 3.35 -4.59 -7.34
N ILE A 7 2.32 -4.06 -6.69
CA ILE A 7 2.41 -2.87 -5.81
C ILE A 7 1.97 -3.29 -4.42
N VAL A 8 2.82 -3.06 -3.42
CA VAL A 8 2.56 -3.37 -2.00
C VAL A 8 2.67 -2.09 -1.20
N THR A 9 1.58 -1.63 -0.63
CA THR A 9 1.58 -0.46 0.25
C THR A 9 1.78 -0.88 1.71
N GLY A 10 2.37 -0.01 2.53
CA GLY A 10 2.73 -0.35 3.91
C GLY A 10 3.75 -1.49 3.99
N ALA A 11 4.61 -1.60 2.98
CA ALA A 11 5.54 -2.71 2.81
C ALA A 11 6.65 -2.77 3.86
N SER A 12 6.88 -1.69 4.60
CA SER A 12 8.04 -1.53 5.51
C SER A 12 7.98 -2.39 6.79
N GLY A 13 6.95 -3.19 6.99
CA GLY A 13 6.82 -4.06 8.15
C GLY A 13 5.54 -4.87 8.17
N GLY A 14 5.37 -5.71 9.19
CA GLY A 14 4.17 -6.51 9.41
C GLY A 14 3.78 -7.37 8.21
N LEU A 15 2.49 -7.42 7.92
CA LEU A 15 1.93 -8.17 6.79
C LEU A 15 2.47 -7.71 5.44
N GLY A 16 2.71 -6.40 5.27
CA GLY A 16 3.24 -5.86 4.01
C GLY A 16 4.58 -6.49 3.63
N ARG A 17 5.49 -6.66 4.61
CA ARG A 17 6.77 -7.32 4.40
C ARG A 17 6.60 -8.81 4.03
N GLU A 18 5.67 -9.51 4.65
CA GLU A 18 5.41 -10.91 4.31
C GLU A 18 4.82 -11.07 2.89
N PHE A 19 3.96 -10.13 2.45
CA PHE A 19 3.54 -10.08 1.05
C PHE A 19 4.73 -9.88 0.09
N VAL A 20 5.64 -8.96 0.40
CA VAL A 20 6.85 -8.76 -0.41
C VAL A 20 7.67 -10.05 -0.50
N LYS A 21 7.88 -10.75 0.62
CA LYS A 21 8.59 -12.03 0.70
C LYS A 21 7.92 -13.12 -0.16
N LEU A 22 6.60 -13.19 -0.16
CA LEU A 22 5.87 -14.14 -1.00
C LEU A 22 5.99 -13.79 -2.49
N LEU A 23 5.76 -12.52 -2.83
CA LEU A 23 5.80 -12.03 -4.21
C LEU A 23 7.21 -12.05 -4.81
N SER A 24 8.28 -11.95 -4.01
CA SER A 24 9.66 -12.05 -4.49
C SER A 24 9.98 -13.41 -5.15
N LYS A 25 9.25 -14.45 -4.76
CA LYS A 25 9.35 -15.80 -5.33
C LYS A 25 8.57 -15.97 -6.63
N GLU A 26 7.67 -15.04 -6.96
CA GLU A 26 6.82 -15.12 -8.14
C GLU A 26 7.62 -14.80 -9.40
N LYS A 27 7.82 -15.82 -10.23
CA LYS A 27 8.68 -15.72 -11.43
C LYS A 27 8.12 -14.79 -12.51
N LYS A 28 6.81 -14.61 -12.56
CA LYS A 28 6.13 -13.77 -13.55
C LYS A 28 6.28 -12.28 -13.29
N LEU A 29 6.63 -11.87 -12.06
CA LEU A 29 6.83 -10.48 -11.72
C LEU A 29 8.23 -10.01 -12.17
N SER A 30 8.25 -8.90 -12.90
CA SER A 30 9.47 -8.17 -13.27
C SER A 30 9.94 -7.28 -12.12
N GLU A 31 9.00 -6.61 -11.45
CA GLU A 31 9.27 -5.74 -10.30
C GLU A 31 8.17 -5.85 -9.24
N ILE A 32 8.55 -5.49 -8.01
CA ILE A 32 7.66 -5.31 -6.88
C ILE A 32 7.88 -3.90 -6.33
N TRP A 33 6.90 -3.04 -6.50
CA TRP A 33 6.92 -1.68 -5.99
C TRP A 33 6.52 -1.71 -4.51
N VAL A 34 7.46 -1.37 -3.65
CA VAL A 34 7.26 -1.34 -2.19
C VAL A 34 7.07 0.10 -1.75
N VAL A 35 5.85 0.43 -1.32
CA VAL A 35 5.44 1.80 -1.02
C VAL A 35 5.26 1.99 0.48
N ALA A 36 6.03 2.89 1.08
CA ALA A 36 5.92 3.31 2.47
C ALA A 36 6.64 4.64 2.69
N ARG A 37 6.53 5.21 3.89
CA ARG A 37 7.18 6.49 4.23
C ARG A 37 8.67 6.35 4.56
N ASN A 38 9.07 5.23 5.16
CA ASN A 38 10.43 5.04 5.67
C ASN A 38 11.36 4.50 4.59
N VAL A 39 12.21 5.39 4.04
CA VAL A 39 13.17 5.10 2.98
C VAL A 39 14.14 3.98 3.38
N GLN A 40 14.69 4.03 4.61
CA GLN A 40 15.68 3.06 5.07
C GLN A 40 15.11 1.64 5.13
N LYS A 41 13.88 1.50 5.65
CA LYS A 41 13.20 0.19 5.67
C LYS A 41 12.88 -0.34 4.28
N LEU A 42 12.53 0.54 3.33
CA LEU A 42 12.31 0.15 1.94
C LEU A 42 13.61 -0.31 1.26
N GLN A 43 14.72 0.35 1.53
CA GLN A 43 16.04 -0.05 1.04
C GLN A 43 16.46 -1.41 1.61
N GLN A 44 16.25 -1.65 2.91
CA GLN A 44 16.49 -2.95 3.53
C GLN A 44 15.68 -4.08 2.86
N LEU A 45 14.44 -3.82 2.44
CA LEU A 45 13.67 -4.80 1.67
C LEU A 45 14.33 -5.12 0.32
N ALA A 46 14.87 -4.10 -0.37
CA ALA A 46 15.57 -4.31 -1.64
C ALA A 46 16.87 -5.10 -1.46
N GLU A 47 17.62 -4.85 -0.39
CA GLU A 47 18.80 -5.61 -0.03
C GLU A 47 18.48 -7.08 0.29
N GLU A 48 17.38 -7.31 1.03
CA GLU A 48 16.98 -8.64 1.50
C GLU A 48 16.34 -9.49 0.40
N PHE A 49 15.45 -8.92 -0.42
CA PHE A 49 14.65 -9.66 -1.40
C PHE A 49 15.11 -9.48 -2.85
N GLY A 50 16.15 -8.69 -3.07
CA GLY A 50 16.88 -8.61 -4.33
C GLY A 50 16.36 -7.57 -5.32
N THR A 51 16.88 -7.62 -6.52
CA THR A 51 16.79 -6.58 -7.56
C THR A 51 15.39 -6.33 -8.12
N LYS A 52 14.42 -7.21 -7.87
CA LYS A 52 13.03 -6.99 -8.25
C LYS A 52 12.33 -5.93 -7.39
N ILE A 53 12.86 -5.62 -6.22
CA ILE A 53 12.24 -4.67 -5.29
C ILE A 53 12.55 -3.25 -5.74
N ARG A 54 11.51 -2.46 -5.98
CA ARG A 54 11.59 -1.03 -6.28
C ARG A 54 11.06 -0.22 -5.10
N PRO A 55 11.93 0.38 -4.29
CA PRO A 55 11.54 1.26 -3.20
C PRO A 55 10.88 2.54 -3.70
N ILE A 56 9.72 2.88 -3.13
CA ILE A 56 8.99 4.11 -3.44
C ILE A 56 8.57 4.77 -2.12
N ALA A 57 9.27 5.83 -1.75
CA ALA A 57 8.98 6.58 -0.54
C ALA A 57 7.82 7.55 -0.78
N LYS A 58 6.64 7.24 -0.25
CA LYS A 58 5.44 8.07 -0.35
C LYS A 58 4.59 7.98 0.90
N ASP A 59 4.04 9.11 1.33
CA ASP A 59 2.95 9.17 2.31
C ASP A 59 1.61 9.09 1.57
N LEU A 60 0.93 7.97 1.68
CA LEU A 60 -0.33 7.74 1.00
C LEU A 60 -1.53 8.43 1.69
N SER A 61 -1.37 9.01 2.87
CA SER A 61 -2.37 9.90 3.46
C SER A 61 -2.43 11.26 2.74
N ASP A 62 -1.32 11.65 2.08
CA ASP A 62 -1.21 12.87 1.30
C ASP A 62 -1.73 12.66 -0.13
N ASN A 63 -2.71 13.48 -0.53
CA ASN A 63 -3.31 13.43 -1.87
C ASN A 63 -2.32 13.78 -2.99
N VAL A 64 -1.36 14.68 -2.74
CA VAL A 64 -0.34 15.05 -3.74
C VAL A 64 0.54 13.84 -4.03
N GLN A 65 1.04 13.18 -2.99
CA GLN A 65 1.90 12.01 -3.13
C GLN A 65 1.17 10.81 -3.75
N ARG A 66 -0.14 10.64 -3.50
CA ARG A 66 -0.96 9.64 -4.21
C ARG A 66 -1.03 9.93 -5.72
N LYS A 67 -1.19 11.22 -6.10
CA LYS A 67 -1.19 11.63 -7.54
C LYS A 67 0.18 11.42 -8.19
N GLU A 68 1.27 11.68 -7.47
CA GLU A 68 2.62 11.39 -7.97
C GLU A 68 2.83 9.89 -8.21
N LEU A 69 2.35 9.03 -7.29
CA LEU A 69 2.39 7.59 -7.51
C LEU A 69 1.54 7.17 -8.71
N SER A 70 0.36 7.78 -8.89
CA SER A 70 -0.48 7.56 -10.08
C SER A 70 0.24 7.93 -11.38
N ALA A 71 0.95 9.07 -11.40
CA ALA A 71 1.75 9.49 -12.54
C ALA A 71 2.86 8.47 -12.86
N MET A 72 3.56 7.98 -11.84
CA MET A 72 4.58 6.93 -12.01
C MET A 72 3.98 5.64 -12.61
N ILE A 73 2.78 5.23 -12.16
CA ILE A 73 2.06 4.06 -12.71
C ILE A 73 1.72 4.29 -14.18
N ALA A 74 1.21 5.48 -14.52
CA ALA A 74 0.85 5.83 -15.89
C ALA A 74 2.06 5.88 -16.82
N GLU A 75 3.19 6.41 -16.36
CA GLU A 75 4.44 6.51 -17.11
C GLU A 75 5.05 5.13 -17.40
N GLU A 76 5.05 4.25 -16.40
CA GLU A 76 5.62 2.91 -16.50
C GLU A 76 4.87 2.01 -17.52
N ARG A 77 3.54 2.17 -17.63
CA ARG A 77 2.66 1.36 -18.48
C ARG A 77 2.81 -0.16 -18.31
N ALA A 78 3.34 -0.59 -17.17
CA ALA A 78 3.48 -2.01 -16.85
C ALA A 78 2.13 -2.65 -16.55
N ALA A 79 1.98 -3.94 -16.83
CA ALA A 79 0.82 -4.70 -16.40
C ALA A 79 0.87 -4.91 -14.89
N ILE A 80 -0.16 -4.50 -14.16
CA ILE A 80 -0.27 -4.69 -12.72
C ILE A 80 -0.93 -6.05 -12.44
N GLN A 81 -0.16 -6.99 -11.90
CA GLN A 81 -0.67 -8.31 -11.52
C GLN A 81 -1.28 -8.32 -10.12
N TYR A 82 -0.66 -7.59 -9.19
CA TYR A 82 -1.12 -7.50 -7.81
C TYR A 82 -1.07 -6.06 -7.31
N LEU A 83 -2.17 -5.61 -6.70
CA LEU A 83 -2.22 -4.45 -5.84
C LEU A 83 -2.55 -4.92 -4.42
N ILE A 84 -1.63 -4.75 -3.48
CA ILE A 84 -1.82 -5.07 -2.07
C ILE A 84 -1.98 -3.76 -1.29
N ASN A 85 -3.21 -3.38 -1.01
CA ASN A 85 -3.55 -2.26 -0.15
C ASN A 85 -3.44 -2.69 1.31
N ASN A 86 -2.24 -2.56 1.88
CA ASN A 86 -1.92 -2.95 3.26
C ASN A 86 -1.55 -1.75 4.14
N ALA A 87 -1.23 -0.60 3.56
CA ALA A 87 -0.96 0.61 4.34
C ALA A 87 -2.18 1.02 5.15
N GLY A 88 -1.99 1.18 6.44
CA GLY A 88 -3.04 1.59 7.36
C GLY A 88 -2.52 1.64 8.79
N TYR A 89 -3.22 2.34 9.66
CA TYR A 89 -2.96 2.35 11.09
C TYR A 89 -4.23 2.64 11.88
N ALA A 90 -4.20 2.27 13.15
CA ALA A 90 -5.20 2.63 14.14
C ALA A 90 -4.53 3.32 15.33
N LYS A 91 -5.26 4.16 16.04
CA LYS A 91 -4.89 4.68 17.36
C LYS A 91 -5.90 4.20 18.39
N PHE A 92 -5.38 3.76 19.52
CA PHE A 92 -6.16 3.40 20.69
C PHE A 92 -6.10 4.56 21.68
N CYS A 93 -7.13 5.39 21.72
CA CYS A 93 -7.23 6.54 22.63
C CYS A 93 -8.69 6.93 22.82
N SER A 94 -8.97 7.78 23.84
CA SER A 94 -10.29 8.41 23.94
C SER A 94 -10.54 9.32 22.73
N TYR A 95 -11.80 9.58 22.41
CA TYR A 95 -12.15 10.42 21.25
C TYR A 95 -11.65 11.86 21.40
N ASP A 96 -11.54 12.36 22.62
CA ASP A 96 -11.06 13.69 22.96
C ASP A 96 -9.53 13.84 22.98
N ASP A 97 -8.80 12.70 22.99
CA ASP A 97 -7.35 12.66 22.85
C ASP A 97 -6.87 12.59 21.38
N LEU A 98 -7.80 12.42 20.43
CA LEU A 98 -7.50 12.34 19.01
C LEU A 98 -7.87 13.63 18.30
N SER A 99 -6.90 14.36 17.76
CA SER A 99 -7.19 15.58 17.02
C SER A 99 -8.00 15.31 15.75
N VAL A 100 -8.71 16.34 15.28
CA VAL A 100 -9.46 16.25 14.01
C VAL A 100 -8.51 15.93 12.85
N GLU A 101 -7.33 16.56 12.82
CA GLU A 101 -6.32 16.36 11.79
C GLU A 101 -5.81 14.91 11.76
N GLU A 102 -5.55 14.32 12.92
CA GLU A 102 -5.15 12.91 13.03
C GLU A 102 -6.27 11.97 12.58
N SER A 103 -7.51 12.27 12.95
CA SER A 103 -8.69 11.51 12.50
C SER A 103 -8.82 11.54 10.98
N ILE A 104 -8.73 12.72 10.38
CA ILE A 104 -8.78 12.88 8.91
C ILE A 104 -7.59 12.17 8.24
N ASN A 105 -6.40 12.27 8.82
CA ASN A 105 -5.22 11.59 8.29
C ASN A 105 -5.37 10.06 8.29
N MET A 106 -5.98 9.50 9.35
CA MET A 106 -6.30 8.07 9.42
C MET A 106 -7.29 7.65 8.33
N ILE A 107 -8.35 8.43 8.11
CA ILE A 107 -9.32 8.21 7.03
C ILE A 107 -8.63 8.31 5.66
N ASN A 108 -7.76 9.30 5.47
CA ASN A 108 -7.03 9.48 4.22
C ASN A 108 -6.14 8.29 3.89
N LEU A 109 -5.47 7.70 4.87
CA LEU A 109 -4.65 6.52 4.64
C LEU A 109 -5.48 5.25 4.50
N ASN A 110 -6.40 4.99 5.45
CA ASN A 110 -7.09 3.70 5.53
C ASN A 110 -8.21 3.55 4.49
N ILE A 111 -8.77 4.66 3.99
CA ILE A 111 -9.90 4.66 3.06
C ILE A 111 -9.53 5.34 1.74
N SER A 112 -9.20 6.65 1.77
CA SER A 112 -8.98 7.41 0.54
C SER A 112 -7.85 6.86 -0.31
N ALA A 113 -6.75 6.40 0.32
CA ALA A 113 -5.63 5.80 -0.39
C ALA A 113 -6.03 4.46 -1.04
N VAL A 114 -6.78 3.61 -0.35
CA VAL A 114 -7.25 2.32 -0.88
C VAL A 114 -8.12 2.51 -2.11
N VAL A 115 -9.10 3.42 -2.03
CA VAL A 115 -9.98 3.75 -3.15
C VAL A 115 -9.21 4.34 -4.32
N ALA A 116 -8.35 5.34 -4.05
CA ALA A 116 -7.58 6.02 -5.09
C ALA A 116 -6.64 5.06 -5.82
N LEU A 117 -5.86 4.25 -5.10
CA LEU A 117 -4.93 3.29 -5.70
C LEU A 117 -5.66 2.20 -6.49
N GLY A 118 -6.80 1.72 -5.99
CA GLY A 118 -7.65 0.80 -6.75
C GLY A 118 -8.01 1.39 -8.11
N LEU A 119 -8.56 2.62 -8.12
CA LEU A 119 -8.95 3.30 -9.35
C LEU A 119 -7.78 3.63 -10.28
N TYR A 120 -6.61 4.00 -9.73
CA TYR A 120 -5.41 4.28 -10.53
C TYR A 120 -4.81 3.01 -11.17
N CYS A 121 -4.92 1.86 -10.48
CA CYS A 121 -4.34 0.61 -10.96
C CYS A 121 -5.21 -0.16 -11.96
N ILE A 122 -6.54 -0.11 -11.83
CA ILE A 122 -7.49 -0.85 -12.67
C ILE A 122 -7.21 -0.71 -14.18
N PRO A 123 -6.92 0.47 -14.74
CA PRO A 123 -6.64 0.61 -16.18
C PRO A 123 -5.43 -0.19 -16.68
N TYR A 124 -4.54 -0.58 -15.79
CA TYR A 124 -3.30 -1.33 -16.07
C TYR A 124 -3.40 -2.81 -15.67
N MET A 125 -4.55 -3.26 -15.19
CA MET A 125 -4.80 -4.64 -14.79
C MET A 125 -5.40 -5.45 -15.95
N LYS A 126 -5.08 -6.73 -16.01
CA LYS A 126 -5.60 -7.69 -17.01
C LYS A 126 -6.42 -8.78 -16.31
N PRO A 127 -7.21 -9.55 -17.04
CA PRO A 127 -7.88 -10.74 -16.48
C PRO A 127 -6.87 -11.64 -15.73
N GLY A 128 -7.19 -12.01 -14.49
CA GLY A 128 -6.31 -12.75 -13.60
C GLY A 128 -5.41 -11.89 -12.71
N SER A 129 -5.51 -10.54 -12.80
CA SER A 129 -4.91 -9.64 -11.81
C SER A 129 -5.74 -9.57 -10.53
N HIS A 130 -5.12 -9.20 -9.41
CA HIS A 130 -5.77 -9.19 -8.09
C HIS A 130 -5.56 -7.87 -7.36
N ILE A 131 -6.64 -7.35 -6.77
CA ILE A 131 -6.59 -6.30 -5.76
C ILE A 131 -6.90 -6.95 -4.41
N ILE A 132 -5.99 -6.83 -3.45
CA ILE A 132 -6.13 -7.33 -2.09
C ILE A 132 -6.16 -6.14 -1.15
N ASN A 133 -7.28 -5.94 -0.47
CA ASN A 133 -7.45 -4.91 0.55
C ASN A 133 -7.36 -5.56 1.92
N ILE A 134 -6.39 -5.14 2.73
CA ILE A 134 -6.28 -5.60 4.11
C ILE A 134 -7.27 -4.81 4.96
N ALA A 135 -8.29 -5.52 5.40
CA ALA A 135 -9.32 -5.01 6.30
C ALA A 135 -8.95 -5.29 7.77
N SER A 136 -9.88 -5.10 8.67
CA SER A 136 -9.70 -5.35 10.09
C SER A 136 -10.85 -6.16 10.67
N GLN A 137 -10.57 -6.92 11.72
CA GLN A 137 -11.60 -7.53 12.57
C GLN A 137 -12.48 -6.48 13.26
N ALA A 138 -11.96 -5.27 13.47
CA ALA A 138 -12.71 -4.16 14.04
C ALA A 138 -13.93 -3.76 13.19
N SER A 139 -14.00 -4.13 11.91
CA SER A 139 -15.17 -3.94 11.05
C SER A 139 -16.37 -4.78 11.46
N PHE A 140 -16.16 -5.87 12.19
CA PHE A 140 -17.21 -6.77 12.70
C PHE A 140 -17.47 -6.61 14.19
N GLN A 141 -16.45 -6.21 14.93
CA GLN A 141 -16.50 -6.08 16.38
C GLN A 141 -15.91 -4.74 16.80
N PRO A 142 -16.73 -3.76 17.22
CA PRO A 142 -16.23 -2.49 17.72
C PRO A 142 -15.29 -2.70 18.92
N LEU A 143 -14.14 -2.03 18.86
CA LEU A 143 -13.20 -2.06 19.97
C LEU A 143 -13.27 -0.73 20.72
N PRO A 144 -13.34 -0.75 22.06
CA PRO A 144 -13.22 0.48 22.84
C PRO A 144 -11.95 1.24 22.48
N TYR A 145 -12.02 2.57 22.46
CA TYR A 145 -10.89 3.45 22.12
C TYR A 145 -10.40 3.37 20.66
N GLN A 146 -11.20 2.81 19.75
CA GLN A 146 -10.94 2.84 18.31
C GLN A 146 -12.09 3.53 17.56
N ASN A 147 -12.29 4.83 17.82
CA ASN A 147 -13.49 5.53 17.38
C ASN A 147 -13.54 5.79 15.85
N ILE A 148 -12.39 5.91 15.20
CA ILE A 148 -12.28 6.28 13.77
C ILE A 148 -11.86 5.09 12.90
N TYR A 149 -11.28 4.08 13.49
CA TYR A 149 -10.73 2.93 12.77
C TYR A 149 -11.78 1.90 12.37
#